data_eed4716c3f775893e4bb82037a83cec0
#
_entry.id   eed4716c3f775893e4bb82037a83cec0
#
_cell.length_a   1.000
_cell.length_b   1.000
_cell.length_c   1.000
_cell.angle_alpha   90.00
_cell.angle_beta   90.00
_cell.angle_gamma   90.00
#
_symmetry.space_group_name_H-M   'P 1'
#
loop_
_entity.id
_entity.type
_entity.pdbx_description
1 polymer ?
#
loop_
_entity_poly.entity_id
_entity_poly.type
_entity_poly.pdbx_seq_one_letter_code
_entity_poly.pdbx_strand_id
1 'polypeptide(L)'
;MLIFFIVLICAVAIYYLISLRYRWIVLLVASVTFYAIISTYLTPFICLTAVSVWLCAAYIQRQNDSSADVKTTKKKNKTAMLLTILLNIGIIAFLKFYSPFAALLNSVFEKVNFDAQIPSLKLILPLGISFYTLQAIGYLIDVYRKKIIAEKNFFKVALFLCFFPQILEGPIAKYDQTAAQLYEGHKFDYKTVAFGAQRILWGLFKKMIVADRLYLLVKTVSDKPSEYAGIASLLLILFYTLQLYADFSGFIDIAIGSAEMFGIKLPENFRQPFFAKSAQEFWQRWHISLGVWLKEYVFYTVALSPRLMKFCGKLKKKHKNHFTKILPTLVSLFFVWLCNGLWHGAKWNYIVYGMYYFVIISSGMICEPLFKKLYAAMKINPDGKAISIFRHIRTLFIIFIGETIFGAGSLKNAWITLSSVFKPWKGSMFSLGLDYKEFIVAIIGIITIFTADFIKEKGVNIRESIAMKKLPARWLCYISIIVAIVLFGAYGGMYSLLPFIYGNF
;
A
#
# COMPACT_ATOMS: atom_id res chain seq x y z
N MET A 1 -14.86 -8.28 8.97
CA MET A 1 -13.90 -9.37 9.31
C MET A 1 -14.56 -10.74 9.41
N LEU A 2 -15.66 -10.91 10.13
CA LEU A 2 -16.31 -12.22 10.31
C LEU A 2 -16.63 -12.92 8.96
N ILE A 3 -17.29 -12.22 8.03
CA ILE A 3 -17.62 -12.76 6.70
C ILE A 3 -16.37 -13.23 5.96
N PHE A 4 -15.26 -12.48 6.04
CA PHE A 4 -13.99 -12.87 5.43
C PHE A 4 -13.49 -14.22 5.95
N PHE A 5 -13.48 -14.42 7.27
CA PHE A 5 -13.02 -15.68 7.87
C PHE A 5 -13.97 -16.85 7.61
N ILE A 6 -15.29 -16.62 7.57
CA ILE A 6 -16.26 -17.65 7.19
C ILE A 6 -15.97 -18.09 5.74
N VAL A 7 -15.85 -17.15 4.80
CA VAL A 7 -15.54 -17.47 3.40
C VAL A 7 -14.19 -18.17 3.29
N LEU A 8 -13.15 -17.72 4.03
CA LEU A 8 -11.83 -18.34 4.02
C LEU A 8 -11.88 -19.80 4.49
N ILE A 9 -12.50 -20.06 5.63
CA ILE A 9 -12.57 -21.44 6.19
C ILE A 9 -13.33 -22.35 5.24
N CYS A 10 -14.51 -21.93 4.75
CA CYS A 10 -15.29 -22.69 3.79
C CYS A 10 -14.53 -22.93 2.49
N ALA A 11 -13.87 -21.88 1.94
CA ALA A 11 -13.10 -21.99 0.72
C ALA A 11 -11.91 -22.93 0.86
N VAL A 12 -11.15 -22.87 1.97
CA VAL A 12 -10.02 -23.80 2.24
C VAL A 12 -10.50 -25.24 2.33
N ALA A 13 -11.59 -25.49 3.05
CA ALA A 13 -12.16 -26.84 3.17
C ALA A 13 -12.58 -27.40 1.80
N ILE A 14 -13.36 -26.64 1.03
CA ILE A 14 -13.83 -27.04 -0.29
C ILE A 14 -12.66 -27.20 -1.28
N TYR A 15 -11.67 -26.29 -1.23
CA TYR A 15 -10.50 -26.30 -2.11
C TYR A 15 -9.71 -27.60 -2.02
N TYR A 16 -9.48 -28.12 -0.82
CA TYR A 16 -8.74 -29.36 -0.63
C TYR A 16 -9.56 -30.63 -0.83
N LEU A 17 -10.90 -30.55 -0.76
CA LEU A 17 -11.80 -31.66 -1.08
C LEU A 17 -11.96 -31.87 -2.60
N ILE A 18 -11.84 -30.81 -3.40
CA ILE A 18 -12.04 -30.88 -4.85
C ILE A 18 -10.71 -31.27 -5.55
N SER A 19 -10.83 -31.96 -6.70
CA SER A 19 -9.68 -32.32 -7.52
C SER A 19 -8.90 -31.09 -8.02
N LEU A 20 -7.59 -31.22 -8.17
CA LEU A 20 -6.65 -30.14 -8.55
C LEU A 20 -7.13 -29.31 -9.74
N ARG A 21 -7.65 -29.98 -10.76
CA ARG A 21 -8.16 -29.36 -12.01
C ARG A 21 -9.21 -28.27 -11.79
N TYR A 22 -10.03 -28.39 -10.74
CA TYR A 22 -11.17 -27.48 -10.50
C TYR A 22 -10.95 -26.51 -9.34
N ARG A 23 -9.80 -26.53 -8.66
CA ARG A 23 -9.50 -25.72 -7.48
C ARG A 23 -9.54 -24.22 -7.75
N TRP A 24 -9.12 -23.80 -8.94
CA TRP A 24 -9.21 -22.40 -9.34
C TRP A 24 -10.68 -21.90 -9.43
N ILE A 25 -11.62 -22.78 -9.74
CA ILE A 25 -13.06 -22.43 -9.76
C ILE A 25 -13.55 -22.16 -8.33
N VAL A 26 -13.08 -22.93 -7.35
CA VAL A 26 -13.38 -22.67 -5.93
C VAL A 26 -12.89 -21.29 -5.52
N LEU A 27 -11.67 -20.93 -5.89
CA LEU A 27 -11.12 -19.60 -5.61
C LEU A 27 -11.94 -18.50 -6.31
N LEU A 28 -12.35 -18.71 -7.55
CA LEU A 28 -13.19 -17.75 -8.27
C LEU A 28 -14.56 -17.58 -7.61
N VAL A 29 -15.24 -18.68 -7.31
CA VAL A 29 -16.58 -18.64 -6.67
C VAL A 29 -16.49 -17.98 -5.30
N ALA A 30 -15.52 -18.35 -4.46
CA ALA A 30 -15.29 -17.73 -3.16
C ALA A 30 -15.03 -16.22 -3.29
N SER A 31 -14.23 -15.81 -4.28
CA SER A 31 -13.90 -14.40 -4.52
C SER A 31 -15.10 -13.60 -4.98
N VAL A 32 -15.86 -14.11 -5.93
CA VAL A 32 -17.08 -13.45 -6.43
C VAL A 32 -18.14 -13.37 -5.32
N THR A 33 -18.34 -14.45 -4.58
CA THR A 33 -19.30 -14.48 -3.45
C THR A 33 -18.90 -13.46 -2.38
N PHE A 34 -17.63 -13.45 -1.98
CA PHE A 34 -17.14 -12.49 -1.00
C PHE A 34 -17.36 -11.05 -1.44
N TYR A 35 -17.01 -10.74 -2.70
CA TYR A 35 -17.16 -9.39 -3.25
C TYR A 35 -18.64 -8.99 -3.37
N ALA A 36 -19.49 -9.90 -3.83
CA ALA A 36 -20.92 -9.65 -3.95
C ALA A 36 -21.61 -9.41 -2.60
N ILE A 37 -21.22 -10.12 -1.54
CA ILE A 37 -21.78 -9.91 -0.19
C ILE A 37 -21.38 -8.53 0.37
N ILE A 38 -20.12 -8.12 0.17
CA ILE A 38 -19.62 -6.88 0.80
C ILE A 38 -19.93 -5.65 -0.05
N SER A 39 -19.99 -5.80 -1.37
CA SER A 39 -20.04 -4.67 -2.31
C SER A 39 -21.08 -4.88 -3.43
N THR A 40 -22.27 -5.37 -3.06
CA THR A 40 -23.33 -5.83 -3.98
C THR A 40 -23.58 -4.87 -5.15
N TYR A 41 -23.91 -3.62 -4.85
CA TYR A 41 -24.24 -2.60 -5.88
C TYR A 41 -23.02 -2.08 -6.66
N LEU A 42 -21.81 -2.37 -6.20
CA LEU A 42 -20.57 -1.89 -6.80
C LEU A 42 -19.80 -2.99 -7.56
N THR A 43 -20.34 -4.22 -7.58
CA THR A 43 -19.82 -5.34 -8.37
C THR A 43 -19.70 -5.03 -9.87
N PRO A 44 -20.60 -4.24 -10.52
CA PRO A 44 -20.44 -3.90 -11.92
C PRO A 44 -19.10 -3.21 -12.27
N PHE A 45 -18.49 -2.46 -11.34
CA PHE A 45 -17.21 -1.79 -11.61
C PHE A 45 -16.05 -2.75 -11.80
N ILE A 46 -15.93 -3.79 -10.97
CA ILE A 46 -14.87 -4.79 -11.15
C ILE A 46 -15.13 -5.66 -12.39
N CYS A 47 -16.40 -5.97 -12.68
CA CYS A 47 -16.78 -6.66 -13.91
C CYS A 47 -16.38 -5.83 -15.14
N LEU A 48 -16.70 -4.52 -15.17
CA LEU A 48 -16.33 -3.62 -16.26
C LEU A 48 -14.80 -3.54 -16.44
N THR A 49 -14.05 -3.45 -15.34
CA THR A 49 -12.59 -3.47 -15.39
C THR A 49 -12.08 -4.80 -15.97
N ALA A 50 -12.58 -5.94 -15.49
CA ALA A 50 -12.15 -7.25 -15.95
C ALA A 50 -12.46 -7.46 -17.45
N VAL A 51 -13.69 -7.12 -17.89
CA VAL A 51 -14.11 -7.23 -19.28
C VAL A 51 -13.30 -6.32 -20.20
N SER A 52 -13.17 -5.03 -19.84
CA SER A 52 -12.45 -4.06 -20.68
C SER A 52 -10.98 -4.44 -20.89
N VAL A 53 -10.34 -4.91 -19.82
CA VAL A 53 -8.91 -5.29 -19.84
C VAL A 53 -8.71 -6.62 -20.57
N TRP A 54 -9.59 -7.62 -20.35
CA TRP A 54 -9.54 -8.90 -21.05
C TRP A 54 -9.76 -8.72 -22.56
N LEU A 55 -10.79 -7.97 -22.99
CA LEU A 55 -11.05 -7.70 -24.40
C LEU A 55 -9.89 -6.96 -25.07
N CYS A 56 -9.34 -5.94 -24.42
CA CYS A 56 -8.20 -5.19 -24.95
C CYS A 56 -6.94 -6.07 -25.06
N ALA A 57 -6.64 -6.89 -24.03
CA ALA A 57 -5.52 -7.81 -24.05
C ALA A 57 -5.65 -8.85 -25.18
N ALA A 58 -6.84 -9.44 -25.34
CA ALA A 58 -7.13 -10.38 -26.43
C ALA A 58 -7.00 -9.71 -27.80
N TYR A 59 -7.49 -8.48 -27.97
CA TYR A 59 -7.31 -7.69 -29.18
C TYR A 59 -5.82 -7.46 -29.50
N ILE A 60 -5.03 -7.01 -28.51
CA ILE A 60 -3.59 -6.77 -28.69
C ILE A 60 -2.86 -8.05 -29.10
N GLN A 61 -3.17 -9.18 -28.44
CA GLN A 61 -2.58 -10.47 -28.77
C GLN A 61 -2.91 -10.90 -30.20
N ARG A 62 -4.20 -10.84 -30.57
CA ARG A 62 -4.65 -11.18 -31.93
C ARG A 62 -3.96 -10.34 -33.00
N GLN A 63 -3.83 -9.03 -32.76
CA GLN A 63 -3.11 -8.13 -33.68
C GLN A 63 -1.62 -8.46 -33.80
N ASN A 64 -0.98 -8.86 -32.70
CA ASN A 64 0.42 -9.28 -32.70
C ASN A 64 0.64 -10.58 -33.49
N ASP A 65 -0.36 -11.51 -33.46
CA ASP A 65 -0.27 -12.82 -34.09
C ASP A 65 -0.58 -12.79 -35.59
N SER A 66 -1.43 -11.83 -36.03
CA SER A 66 -2.02 -11.83 -37.38
C SER A 66 -1.44 -10.76 -38.33
N SER A 67 -0.70 -9.76 -37.86
CA SER A 67 -0.31 -8.63 -38.69
C SER A 67 1.12 -8.67 -39.19
N ALA A 68 1.29 -8.51 -40.52
CA ALA A 68 2.59 -8.33 -41.18
C ALA A 68 3.18 -6.93 -41.00
N ASP A 69 2.33 -5.88 -40.85
CA ASP A 69 2.81 -4.48 -40.62
C ASP A 69 2.98 -4.17 -39.14
N VAL A 70 4.20 -4.33 -38.67
CA VAL A 70 4.60 -4.11 -37.27
C VAL A 70 4.35 -2.66 -36.80
N LYS A 71 4.53 -1.65 -37.67
CA LYS A 71 4.44 -0.23 -37.28
C LYS A 71 3.00 0.21 -37.05
N THR A 72 2.11 -0.14 -37.97
CA THR A 72 0.67 0.16 -37.84
C THR A 72 0.05 -0.61 -36.70
N THR A 73 0.38 -1.90 -36.53
CA THR A 73 -0.04 -2.73 -35.41
C THR A 73 0.37 -2.15 -34.08
N LYS A 74 1.62 -1.73 -33.92
CA LYS A 74 2.11 -1.10 -32.69
C LYS A 74 1.35 0.18 -32.36
N LYS A 75 0.98 1.00 -33.36
CA LYS A 75 0.18 2.21 -33.15
C LYS A 75 -1.25 1.87 -32.71
N LYS A 76 -1.93 0.93 -33.37
CA LYS A 76 -3.29 0.46 -33.01
C LYS A 76 -3.31 -0.12 -31.60
N ASN A 77 -2.39 -1.01 -31.29
CA ASN A 77 -2.27 -1.64 -29.97
C ASN A 77 -2.04 -0.61 -28.86
N LYS A 78 -1.17 0.39 -29.11
CA LYS A 78 -0.92 1.49 -28.17
C LYS A 78 -2.19 2.30 -27.94
N THR A 79 -2.93 2.64 -28.98
CA THR A 79 -4.18 3.41 -28.86
C THR A 79 -5.24 2.62 -28.07
N ALA A 80 -5.46 1.34 -28.39
CA ALA A 80 -6.40 0.48 -27.64
C ALA A 80 -6.01 0.38 -26.17
N MET A 81 -4.74 0.12 -25.86
CA MET A 81 -4.21 0.09 -24.48
C MET A 81 -4.47 1.43 -23.77
N LEU A 82 -4.14 2.57 -24.37
CA LEU A 82 -4.31 3.89 -23.75
C LEU A 82 -5.79 4.21 -23.50
N LEU A 83 -6.70 3.88 -24.42
CA LEU A 83 -8.13 4.09 -24.23
C LEU A 83 -8.68 3.23 -23.07
N THR A 84 -8.25 1.98 -22.96
CA THR A 84 -8.66 1.10 -21.86
C THR A 84 -8.08 1.57 -20.52
N ILE A 85 -6.83 2.04 -20.49
CA ILE A 85 -6.24 2.65 -19.29
C ILE A 85 -7.01 3.91 -18.89
N LEU A 86 -7.31 4.80 -19.85
CA LEU A 86 -8.07 6.02 -19.60
C LEU A 86 -9.49 5.74 -19.10
N LEU A 87 -10.14 4.72 -19.62
CA LEU A 87 -11.46 4.27 -19.12
C LEU A 87 -11.35 3.88 -17.63
N ASN A 88 -10.43 3.00 -17.28
CA ASN A 88 -10.31 2.47 -15.90
C ASN A 88 -9.81 3.54 -14.92
N ILE A 89 -8.84 4.38 -15.32
CA ILE A 89 -8.41 5.53 -14.50
C ILE A 89 -9.52 6.56 -14.41
N GLY A 90 -10.26 6.81 -15.50
CA GLY A 90 -11.38 7.74 -15.54
C GLY A 90 -12.49 7.38 -14.56
N ILE A 91 -12.79 6.09 -14.42
CA ILE A 91 -13.76 5.59 -13.42
C ILE A 91 -13.28 5.95 -12.00
N ILE A 92 -12.03 5.62 -11.65
CA ILE A 92 -11.48 5.97 -10.33
C ILE A 92 -11.45 7.49 -10.14
N ALA A 93 -10.99 8.22 -11.15
CA ALA A 93 -10.91 9.67 -11.10
C ALA A 93 -12.30 10.29 -10.88
N PHE A 94 -13.30 9.83 -11.60
CA PHE A 94 -14.68 10.27 -11.41
C PHE A 94 -15.16 10.00 -9.97
N LEU A 95 -15.00 8.77 -9.49
CA LEU A 95 -15.47 8.39 -8.17
C LEU A 95 -14.74 9.13 -7.03
N LYS A 96 -13.43 9.36 -7.15
CA LYS A 96 -12.62 10.01 -6.09
C LYS A 96 -12.63 11.54 -6.17
N PHE A 97 -12.66 12.12 -7.38
CA PHE A 97 -12.38 13.55 -7.57
C PHE A 97 -13.61 14.37 -7.95
N TYR A 98 -14.75 13.74 -8.31
CA TYR A 98 -15.95 14.49 -8.70
C TYR A 98 -16.42 15.44 -7.60
N SER A 99 -16.69 14.94 -6.40
CA SER A 99 -17.24 15.80 -5.32
C SER A 99 -16.29 16.91 -4.86
N PRO A 100 -14.96 16.66 -4.66
CA PRO A 100 -14.01 17.72 -4.42
C PRO A 100 -13.91 18.75 -5.57
N PHE A 101 -13.98 18.28 -6.82
CA PHE A 101 -13.95 19.16 -8.00
C PHE A 101 -15.22 20.00 -8.12
N ALA A 102 -16.39 19.40 -7.92
CA ALA A 102 -17.67 20.13 -7.88
C ALA A 102 -17.68 21.21 -6.79
N ALA A 103 -17.19 20.88 -5.58
CA ALA A 103 -17.06 21.84 -4.49
C ALA A 103 -16.12 23.01 -4.83
N LEU A 104 -14.97 22.69 -5.47
CA LEU A 104 -14.04 23.72 -5.92
C LEU A 104 -14.67 24.65 -6.96
N LEU A 105 -15.34 24.11 -7.98
CA LEU A 105 -16.01 24.92 -9.01
C LEU A 105 -17.14 25.74 -8.42
N ASN A 106 -17.94 25.20 -7.53
CA ASN A 106 -19.01 25.97 -6.85
C ASN A 106 -18.43 27.14 -6.05
N SER A 107 -17.29 26.95 -5.37
CA SER A 107 -16.62 28.03 -4.66
C SER A 107 -16.06 29.12 -5.61
N VAL A 108 -15.68 28.76 -6.83
CA VAL A 108 -15.29 29.72 -7.86
C VAL A 108 -16.51 30.45 -8.42
N PHE A 109 -17.60 29.73 -8.71
CA PHE A 109 -18.85 30.32 -9.20
C PHE A 109 -19.41 31.35 -8.22
N GLU A 110 -19.40 31.04 -6.91
CA GLU A 110 -19.80 31.96 -5.85
C GLU A 110 -18.96 33.25 -5.85
N LYS A 111 -17.63 33.11 -5.99
CA LYS A 111 -16.70 34.28 -6.02
C LYS A 111 -16.85 35.16 -7.24
N VAL A 112 -17.31 34.62 -8.39
CA VAL A 112 -17.54 35.39 -9.61
C VAL A 112 -19.02 35.76 -9.80
N ASN A 113 -19.87 35.54 -8.78
CA ASN A 113 -21.33 35.76 -8.81
C ASN A 113 -22.03 35.05 -9.99
N PHE A 114 -21.56 33.83 -10.32
CA PHE A 114 -22.18 33.01 -11.36
C PHE A 114 -23.23 32.08 -10.73
N ASP A 115 -24.48 32.25 -11.10
CA ASP A 115 -25.64 31.59 -10.49
C ASP A 115 -25.83 30.15 -11.01
N ALA A 116 -24.76 29.34 -10.94
CA ALA A 116 -24.81 27.92 -11.28
C ALA A 116 -24.22 27.08 -10.15
N GLN A 117 -24.86 25.92 -9.88
CA GLN A 117 -24.38 24.96 -8.91
C GLN A 117 -24.23 23.57 -9.52
N ILE A 118 -23.05 22.98 -9.36
CA ILE A 118 -22.81 21.59 -9.68
C ILE A 118 -23.29 20.73 -8.51
N PRO A 119 -24.16 19.72 -8.76
CA PRO A 119 -24.70 18.90 -7.69
C PRO A 119 -23.59 18.08 -7.01
N SER A 120 -23.63 18.02 -5.68
CA SER A 120 -22.75 17.14 -4.91
C SER A 120 -23.30 15.72 -4.96
N LEU A 121 -22.49 14.76 -5.45
CA LEU A 121 -22.83 13.34 -5.50
C LEU A 121 -22.13 12.62 -4.33
N LYS A 122 -22.90 11.87 -3.53
CA LYS A 122 -22.35 10.94 -2.53
C LYS A 122 -21.91 9.64 -3.22
N LEU A 123 -20.77 9.68 -3.92
CA LEU A 123 -20.23 8.52 -4.61
C LEU A 123 -19.54 7.60 -3.62
N ILE A 124 -19.92 6.33 -3.61
CA ILE A 124 -19.30 5.29 -2.80
C ILE A 124 -18.24 4.60 -3.64
N LEU A 125 -17.03 4.47 -3.09
CA LEU A 125 -15.94 3.79 -3.77
C LEU A 125 -16.13 2.28 -3.69
N PRO A 126 -16.04 1.56 -4.83
CA PRO A 126 -16.01 0.10 -4.84
C PRO A 126 -14.81 -0.42 -4.05
N LEU A 127 -15.05 -1.45 -3.27
CA LEU A 127 -14.02 -2.08 -2.46
C LEU A 127 -12.83 -2.52 -3.32
N GLY A 128 -11.63 -2.14 -2.93
CA GLY A 128 -10.39 -2.50 -3.61
C GLY A 128 -10.19 -1.88 -5.00
N ILE A 129 -11.04 -0.93 -5.46
CA ILE A 129 -10.95 -0.37 -6.82
C ILE A 129 -9.56 0.18 -7.14
N SER A 130 -8.90 0.82 -6.20
CA SER A 130 -7.54 1.34 -6.38
C SER A 130 -6.51 0.24 -6.60
N PHE A 131 -6.69 -0.92 -5.95
CA PHE A 131 -5.76 -2.06 -6.04
C PHE A 131 -5.98 -2.88 -7.31
N TYR A 132 -7.23 -3.36 -7.56
CA TYR A 132 -7.47 -4.18 -8.73
C TYR A 132 -7.30 -3.41 -10.05
N THR A 133 -7.53 -2.10 -10.07
CA THR A 133 -7.26 -1.30 -11.27
C THR A 133 -5.77 -1.21 -11.58
N LEU A 134 -4.89 -1.04 -10.57
CA LEU A 134 -3.45 -1.09 -10.81
C LEU A 134 -3.01 -2.47 -11.32
N GLN A 135 -3.57 -3.56 -10.80
CA GLN A 135 -3.29 -4.91 -11.30
C GLN A 135 -3.75 -5.08 -12.77
N ALA A 136 -4.95 -4.60 -13.09
CA ALA A 136 -5.52 -4.64 -14.43
C ALA A 136 -4.67 -3.85 -15.44
N ILE A 137 -4.25 -2.63 -15.07
CA ILE A 137 -3.38 -1.79 -15.89
C ILE A 137 -2.01 -2.45 -16.06
N GLY A 138 -1.43 -3.00 -15.00
CA GLY A 138 -0.16 -3.72 -15.06
C GLY A 138 -0.21 -4.92 -16.02
N TYR A 139 -1.26 -5.76 -15.90
CA TYR A 139 -1.50 -6.87 -16.81
C TYR A 139 -1.58 -6.40 -18.28
N LEU A 140 -2.38 -5.37 -18.57
CA LEU A 140 -2.56 -4.86 -19.92
C LEU A 140 -1.26 -4.29 -20.53
N ILE A 141 -0.47 -3.54 -19.73
CA ILE A 141 0.83 -3.02 -20.17
C ILE A 141 1.81 -4.15 -20.42
N ASP A 142 1.83 -5.21 -19.59
CA ASP A 142 2.72 -6.35 -19.76
C ASP A 142 2.36 -7.17 -21.03
N VAL A 143 1.07 -7.33 -21.37
CA VAL A 143 0.63 -7.88 -22.66
C VAL A 143 1.09 -6.99 -23.83
N TYR A 144 0.87 -5.67 -23.74
CA TYR A 144 1.31 -4.73 -24.78
C TYR A 144 2.83 -4.76 -25.00
N ARG A 145 3.60 -4.89 -23.91
CA ARG A 145 5.08 -5.01 -23.96
C ARG A 145 5.55 -6.39 -24.42
N LYS A 146 4.66 -7.33 -24.69
CA LYS A 146 4.95 -8.74 -25.03
C LYS A 146 5.73 -9.48 -23.94
N LYS A 147 5.61 -9.03 -22.68
CA LYS A 147 6.23 -9.67 -21.53
C LYS A 147 5.47 -10.94 -21.13
N ILE A 148 4.15 -10.90 -21.30
CA ILE A 148 3.23 -12.02 -21.04
C ILE A 148 2.30 -12.20 -22.24
N ILE A 149 1.78 -13.43 -22.40
CA ILE A 149 0.74 -13.77 -23.38
C ILE A 149 -0.62 -13.43 -22.74
N ALA A 150 -1.54 -12.89 -23.54
CA ALA A 150 -2.89 -12.60 -23.05
C ALA A 150 -3.64 -13.87 -22.67
N GLU A 151 -4.26 -13.90 -21.49
CA GLU A 151 -5.09 -15.01 -21.04
C GLU A 151 -6.39 -15.07 -21.87
N LYS A 152 -6.68 -16.23 -22.44
CA LYS A 152 -7.85 -16.45 -23.28
C LYS A 152 -9.13 -16.61 -22.46
N ASN A 153 -9.04 -17.15 -21.25
CA ASN A 153 -10.16 -17.42 -20.38
C ASN A 153 -10.49 -16.19 -19.53
N PHE A 154 -11.64 -15.56 -19.80
CA PHE A 154 -12.14 -14.41 -19.03
C PHE A 154 -12.19 -14.68 -17.51
N PHE A 155 -12.67 -15.85 -17.10
CA PHE A 155 -12.83 -16.20 -15.70
C PHE A 155 -11.50 -16.29 -14.95
N LYS A 156 -10.42 -16.63 -15.63
CA LYS A 156 -9.07 -16.61 -15.07
C LYS A 156 -8.58 -15.18 -14.84
N VAL A 157 -8.80 -14.26 -15.82
CA VAL A 157 -8.50 -12.85 -15.63
C VAL A 157 -9.33 -12.26 -14.50
N ALA A 158 -10.63 -12.58 -14.43
CA ALA A 158 -11.50 -12.16 -13.36
C ALA A 158 -11.00 -12.66 -12.00
N LEU A 159 -10.59 -13.94 -11.87
CA LEU A 159 -10.01 -14.47 -10.63
C LEU A 159 -8.75 -13.70 -10.21
N PHE A 160 -7.84 -13.42 -11.15
CA PHE A 160 -6.63 -12.65 -10.86
C PHE A 160 -6.95 -11.27 -10.27
N LEU A 161 -8.00 -10.59 -10.77
CA LEU A 161 -8.38 -9.26 -10.32
C LEU A 161 -9.22 -9.27 -9.03
N CYS A 162 -10.05 -10.32 -8.82
CA CYS A 162 -10.98 -10.37 -7.69
C CYS A 162 -10.55 -11.30 -6.56
N PHE A 163 -9.36 -11.91 -6.59
CA PHE A 163 -8.91 -12.89 -5.60
C PHE A 163 -9.11 -12.37 -4.17
N PHE A 164 -10.06 -12.98 -3.44
CA PHE A 164 -10.62 -12.42 -2.20
C PHE A 164 -9.60 -12.16 -1.08
N PRO A 165 -8.51 -12.96 -0.90
CA PRO A 165 -7.50 -12.62 0.09
C PRO A 165 -6.75 -11.32 -0.21
N GLN A 166 -6.71 -10.92 -1.48
CA GLN A 166 -5.91 -9.80 -1.95
C GLN A 166 -6.73 -8.54 -2.24
N ILE A 167 -8.03 -8.69 -2.60
CA ILE A 167 -8.81 -7.60 -3.20
C ILE A 167 -9.05 -6.40 -2.30
N LEU A 168 -9.05 -6.58 -0.97
CA LEU A 168 -9.30 -5.49 -0.03
C LEU A 168 -8.14 -4.48 -0.06
N GLU A 169 -7.01 -4.87 0.49
CA GLU A 169 -5.79 -4.06 0.64
C GLU A 169 -4.54 -4.93 0.50
N GLY A 170 -4.66 -6.10 -0.13
CA GLY A 170 -3.55 -7.03 -0.30
C GLY A 170 -2.44 -6.46 -1.19
N PRO A 171 -1.31 -7.15 -1.30
CA PRO A 171 -0.22 -6.71 -2.15
C PRO A 171 -0.66 -6.56 -3.61
N ILE A 172 -0.25 -5.49 -4.30
CA ILE A 172 -0.49 -5.31 -5.74
C ILE A 172 0.41 -6.29 -6.50
N ALA A 173 -0.11 -7.51 -6.72
CA ALA A 173 0.63 -8.55 -7.39
C ALA A 173 0.60 -8.37 -8.92
N LYS A 174 1.68 -8.76 -9.60
CA LYS A 174 1.73 -8.80 -11.06
C LYS A 174 1.21 -10.14 -11.56
N TYR A 175 0.67 -10.13 -12.78
CA TYR A 175 0.09 -11.32 -13.41
C TYR A 175 1.13 -12.46 -13.55
N ASP A 176 2.35 -12.15 -13.97
CA ASP A 176 3.45 -13.11 -14.11
C ASP A 176 3.89 -13.74 -12.78
N GLN A 177 3.58 -13.13 -11.64
CA GLN A 177 3.95 -13.63 -10.31
C GLN A 177 2.91 -14.58 -9.70
N THR A 178 1.62 -14.37 -9.98
CA THR A 178 0.54 -15.04 -9.24
C THR A 178 -0.40 -15.86 -10.11
N ALA A 179 -0.55 -15.53 -11.38
CA ALA A 179 -1.56 -16.16 -12.23
C ALA A 179 -1.40 -17.69 -12.33
N ALA A 180 -0.19 -18.19 -12.58
CA ALA A 180 0.07 -19.62 -12.65
C ALA A 180 -0.33 -20.33 -11.34
N GLN A 181 0.05 -19.77 -10.19
CA GLN A 181 -0.26 -20.32 -8.87
C GLN A 181 -1.78 -20.36 -8.61
N LEU A 182 -2.54 -19.37 -9.10
CA LEU A 182 -4.01 -19.34 -8.97
C LEU A 182 -4.69 -20.44 -9.76
N TYR A 183 -4.09 -20.87 -10.90
CA TYR A 183 -4.77 -21.75 -11.87
C TYR A 183 -4.38 -23.22 -11.79
N GLU A 184 -3.16 -23.53 -11.30
CA GLU A 184 -2.62 -24.87 -11.28
C GLU A 184 -3.23 -25.76 -10.18
N GLY A 185 -3.67 -25.16 -9.09
CA GLY A 185 -4.11 -25.88 -7.89
C GLY A 185 -2.92 -26.51 -7.12
N HIS A 186 -2.99 -26.52 -5.80
CA HIS A 186 -1.90 -26.97 -4.93
C HIS A 186 -2.34 -28.13 -4.05
N LYS A 187 -1.53 -29.19 -3.91
CA LYS A 187 -1.81 -30.29 -2.98
C LYS A 187 -1.82 -29.78 -1.54
N PHE A 188 -2.59 -30.45 -0.69
CA PHE A 188 -2.58 -30.14 0.74
C PHE A 188 -1.19 -30.38 1.32
N ASP A 189 -0.68 -29.36 1.98
CA ASP A 189 0.54 -29.44 2.78
C ASP A 189 0.30 -28.79 4.13
N TYR A 190 0.38 -29.59 5.19
CA TYR A 190 0.11 -29.15 6.56
C TYR A 190 1.00 -27.95 6.97
N LYS A 191 2.29 -27.97 6.58
CA LYS A 191 3.22 -26.90 6.92
C LYS A 191 2.79 -25.58 6.31
N THR A 192 2.42 -25.58 5.04
CA THR A 192 1.96 -24.39 4.33
C THR A 192 0.68 -23.82 4.92
N VAL A 193 -0.31 -24.67 5.21
CA VAL A 193 -1.57 -24.22 5.84
C VAL A 193 -1.32 -23.68 7.26
N ALA A 194 -0.50 -24.37 8.05
CA ALA A 194 -0.16 -23.93 9.40
C ALA A 194 0.63 -22.60 9.39
N PHE A 195 1.53 -22.40 8.44
CA PHE A 195 2.27 -21.13 8.30
C PHE A 195 1.36 -19.98 7.86
N GLY A 196 0.40 -20.26 6.96
CA GLY A 196 -0.64 -19.29 6.61
C GLY A 196 -1.46 -18.86 7.83
N ALA A 197 -1.93 -19.83 8.61
CA ALA A 197 -2.69 -19.56 9.86
C ALA A 197 -1.87 -18.75 10.88
N GLN A 198 -0.58 -19.10 11.10
CA GLN A 198 0.31 -18.34 11.98
C GLN A 198 0.48 -16.88 11.51
N ARG A 199 0.56 -16.67 10.19
CA ARG A 199 0.69 -15.34 9.62
C ARG A 199 -0.59 -14.52 9.81
N ILE A 200 -1.75 -15.15 9.67
CA ILE A 200 -3.04 -14.53 9.97
C ILE A 200 -3.11 -14.11 11.44
N LEU A 201 -2.73 -15.01 12.38
CA LEU A 201 -2.70 -14.69 13.81
C LEU A 201 -1.78 -13.49 14.11
N TRP A 202 -0.60 -13.44 13.49
CA TRP A 202 0.30 -12.29 13.63
C TRP A 202 -0.31 -10.99 13.08
N GLY A 203 -1.01 -11.05 11.96
CA GLY A 203 -1.77 -9.92 11.42
C GLY A 203 -2.88 -9.45 12.35
N LEU A 204 -3.65 -10.38 12.93
CA LEU A 204 -4.68 -10.08 13.92
C LEU A 204 -4.10 -9.47 15.20
N PHE A 205 -2.95 -9.96 15.67
CA PHE A 205 -2.24 -9.36 16.80
C PHE A 205 -1.93 -7.89 16.55
N LYS A 206 -1.34 -7.57 15.40
CA LYS A 206 -1.03 -6.19 15.01
C LYS A 206 -2.27 -5.31 14.92
N LYS A 207 -3.33 -5.81 14.29
CA LYS A 207 -4.59 -5.08 14.13
C LYS A 207 -5.28 -4.87 15.45
N MET A 208 -5.60 -5.95 16.18
CA MET A 208 -6.53 -5.89 17.31
C MET A 208 -5.87 -5.43 18.61
N ILE A 209 -4.59 -5.72 18.83
CA ILE A 209 -3.91 -5.32 20.08
C ILE A 209 -3.27 -3.93 19.93
N VAL A 210 -2.75 -3.59 18.76
CA VAL A 210 -2.00 -2.34 18.59
C VAL A 210 -2.78 -1.31 17.80
N ALA A 211 -3.14 -1.60 16.54
CA ALA A 211 -3.70 -0.58 15.64
C ALA A 211 -5.05 -0.04 16.14
N ASP A 212 -6.00 -0.91 16.45
CA ASP A 212 -7.34 -0.50 16.88
C ASP A 212 -7.31 0.24 18.22
N ARG A 213 -6.38 -0.14 19.11
CA ARG A 213 -6.19 0.56 20.38
C ARG A 213 -5.60 1.94 20.19
N LEU A 214 -4.52 2.07 19.40
CA LEU A 214 -3.90 3.36 19.11
C LEU A 214 -4.85 4.33 18.38
N TYR A 215 -5.79 3.79 17.61
CA TYR A 215 -6.80 4.59 16.90
C TYR A 215 -7.60 5.50 17.84
N LEU A 216 -7.92 5.06 19.04
CA LEU A 216 -8.70 5.89 19.99
C LEU A 216 -7.94 7.16 20.37
N LEU A 217 -6.67 7.06 20.71
CA LEU A 217 -5.83 8.22 21.00
C LEU A 217 -5.65 9.09 19.76
N VAL A 218 -5.32 8.46 18.65
CA VAL A 218 -5.11 9.16 17.38
C VAL A 218 -6.36 9.94 17.00
N LYS A 219 -7.54 9.32 17.07
CA LYS A 219 -8.82 9.98 16.77
C LYS A 219 -9.10 11.13 17.72
N THR A 220 -8.97 10.89 19.03
CA THR A 220 -9.24 11.91 20.04
C THR A 220 -8.45 13.20 19.80
N VAL A 221 -7.14 13.06 19.50
CA VAL A 221 -6.27 14.22 19.30
C VAL A 221 -6.42 14.81 17.89
N SER A 222 -6.58 13.96 16.85
CA SER A 222 -6.69 14.43 15.46
C SER A 222 -8.01 15.13 15.13
N ASP A 223 -9.10 14.79 15.83
CA ASP A 223 -10.40 15.43 15.60
C ASP A 223 -10.38 16.92 16.03
N LYS A 224 -9.53 17.27 17.02
CA LYS A 224 -9.43 18.62 17.58
C LYS A 224 -7.97 19.05 17.79
N PRO A 225 -7.13 19.11 16.76
CA PRO A 225 -5.69 19.31 16.90
C PRO A 225 -5.32 20.65 17.54
N SER A 226 -6.21 21.65 17.52
CA SER A 226 -5.98 22.95 18.16
C SER A 226 -6.15 22.94 19.69
N GLU A 227 -6.85 21.94 20.25
CA GLU A 227 -7.04 21.79 21.70
C GLU A 227 -5.85 21.08 22.38
N TYR A 228 -4.99 20.41 21.57
CA TYR A 228 -3.89 19.61 22.07
C TYR A 228 -2.53 20.20 21.68
N ALA A 229 -1.55 20.08 22.59
CA ALA A 229 -0.21 20.59 22.40
C ALA A 229 0.84 19.72 23.13
N GLY A 230 2.11 20.05 23.01
CA GLY A 230 3.20 19.40 23.71
C GLY A 230 3.22 17.89 23.52
N ILE A 231 3.19 17.17 24.64
CA ILE A 231 3.24 15.69 24.64
C ILE A 231 2.05 15.06 23.91
N ALA A 232 0.85 15.65 23.93
CA ALA A 232 -0.31 15.12 23.22
C ALA A 232 -0.11 15.15 21.70
N SER A 233 0.41 16.26 21.16
CA SER A 233 0.76 16.35 19.73
C SER A 233 1.89 15.43 19.36
N LEU A 234 2.90 15.25 20.22
CA LEU A 234 3.99 14.30 20.01
C LEU A 234 3.46 12.87 19.98
N LEU A 235 2.60 12.50 20.93
CA LEU A 235 1.97 11.17 20.95
C LEU A 235 1.10 10.93 19.71
N LEU A 236 0.34 11.94 19.23
CA LEU A 236 -0.39 11.81 17.97
C LEU A 236 0.55 11.47 16.81
N ILE A 237 1.65 12.19 16.63
CA ILE A 237 2.62 11.97 15.55
C ILE A 237 3.20 10.55 15.60
N LEU A 238 3.67 10.14 16.78
CA LEU A 238 4.27 8.82 16.98
C LEU A 238 3.23 7.70 16.79
N PHE A 239 2.10 7.80 17.47
CA PHE A 239 1.11 6.74 17.50
C PHE A 239 0.31 6.63 16.22
N TYR A 240 0.10 7.73 15.48
CA TYR A 240 -0.46 7.64 14.13
C TYR A 240 0.44 6.82 13.20
N THR A 241 1.74 7.09 13.22
CA THR A 241 2.70 6.35 12.38
C THR A 241 2.76 4.87 12.76
N LEU A 242 2.74 4.56 14.05
CA LEU A 242 2.75 3.17 14.55
C LEU A 242 1.42 2.47 14.29
N GLN A 243 0.29 3.16 14.47
CA GLN A 243 -1.04 2.67 14.12
C GLN A 243 -1.12 2.32 12.64
N LEU A 244 -0.71 3.24 11.76
CA LEU A 244 -0.70 3.03 10.31
C LEU A 244 0.14 1.79 9.92
N TYR A 245 1.31 1.63 10.55
CA TYR A 245 2.14 0.44 10.33
C TYR A 245 1.47 -0.84 10.81
N ALA A 246 0.97 -0.85 12.03
CA ALA A 246 0.35 -2.03 12.62
C ALA A 246 -0.93 -2.42 11.87
N ASP A 247 -1.77 -1.45 11.47
CA ASP A 247 -3.00 -1.66 10.73
C ASP A 247 -2.72 -2.23 9.33
N PHE A 248 -1.94 -1.51 8.54
CA PHE A 248 -1.71 -1.88 7.15
C PHE A 248 -0.83 -3.15 7.04
N SER A 249 0.27 -3.26 7.79
CA SER A 249 1.08 -4.49 7.76
C SER A 249 0.34 -5.68 8.39
N GLY A 250 -0.57 -5.44 9.34
CA GLY A 250 -1.44 -6.45 9.91
C GLY A 250 -2.39 -7.03 8.89
N PHE A 251 -3.06 -6.16 8.13
CA PHE A 251 -3.92 -6.61 7.04
C PHE A 251 -3.17 -7.35 5.93
N ILE A 252 -2.00 -6.85 5.54
CA ILE A 252 -1.14 -7.52 4.56
C ILE A 252 -0.75 -8.93 5.04
N ASP A 253 -0.45 -9.11 6.33
CA ASP A 253 -0.16 -10.45 6.86
C ASP A 253 -1.39 -11.36 6.85
N ILE A 254 -2.59 -10.83 7.10
CA ILE A 254 -3.84 -11.59 6.95
C ILE A 254 -4.04 -12.00 5.48
N ALA A 255 -3.84 -11.07 4.53
CA ALA A 255 -4.01 -11.34 3.11
C ALA A 255 -3.01 -12.39 2.59
N ILE A 256 -1.73 -12.23 2.90
CA ILE A 256 -0.68 -13.16 2.47
C ILE A 256 -0.87 -14.52 3.16
N GLY A 257 -1.17 -14.53 4.47
CA GLY A 257 -1.42 -15.78 5.20
C GLY A 257 -2.64 -16.54 4.65
N SER A 258 -3.70 -15.83 4.29
CA SER A 258 -4.88 -16.43 3.68
C SER A 258 -4.58 -17.04 2.30
N ALA A 259 -3.79 -16.37 1.47
CA ALA A 259 -3.35 -16.92 0.19
C ALA A 259 -2.41 -18.12 0.39
N GLU A 260 -1.50 -18.06 1.38
CA GLU A 260 -0.58 -19.15 1.74
C GLU A 260 -1.34 -20.41 2.14
N MET A 261 -2.52 -20.30 2.78
CA MET A 261 -3.36 -21.47 3.11
C MET A 261 -3.85 -22.24 1.86
N PHE A 262 -3.89 -21.62 0.68
CA PHE A 262 -4.17 -22.27 -0.60
C PHE A 262 -2.90 -22.70 -1.35
N GLY A 263 -1.71 -22.48 -0.79
CA GLY A 263 -0.43 -22.74 -1.44
C GLY A 263 0.02 -21.58 -2.36
N ILE A 264 -0.66 -20.43 -2.33
CA ILE A 264 -0.38 -19.27 -3.19
C ILE A 264 0.51 -18.28 -2.46
N LYS A 265 1.63 -17.92 -3.07
CA LYS A 265 2.60 -16.96 -2.53
C LYS A 265 2.37 -15.57 -3.12
N LEU A 266 1.86 -14.66 -2.31
CA LEU A 266 1.78 -13.25 -2.66
C LEU A 266 3.09 -12.52 -2.32
N PRO A 267 3.41 -11.40 -3.02
CA PRO A 267 4.61 -10.63 -2.75
C PRO A 267 4.55 -9.96 -1.36
N GLU A 268 5.72 -9.84 -0.71
CA GLU A 268 5.85 -9.10 0.54
C GLU A 268 5.62 -7.60 0.32
N ASN A 269 4.93 -6.96 1.27
CA ASN A 269 4.62 -5.53 1.19
C ASN A 269 5.34 -4.70 2.25
N PHE A 270 5.88 -5.33 3.29
CA PHE A 270 6.66 -4.70 4.35
C PHE A 270 7.90 -5.50 4.69
N ARG A 271 9.03 -4.81 4.90
CA ARG A 271 10.30 -5.38 5.34
C ARG A 271 10.99 -4.46 6.34
N GLN A 272 10.57 -4.51 7.61
CA GLN A 272 11.11 -3.75 8.74
C GLN A 272 11.39 -2.27 8.40
N PRO A 273 10.39 -1.47 8.04
CA PRO A 273 10.61 -0.14 7.45
C PRO A 273 11.27 0.86 8.38
N PHE A 274 11.05 0.75 9.69
CA PHE A 274 11.63 1.66 10.66
C PHE A 274 13.13 1.44 10.92
N PHE A 275 13.74 0.41 10.35
CA PHE A 275 15.19 0.20 10.36
C PHE A 275 15.91 0.87 9.18
N ALA A 276 15.20 1.59 8.33
CA ALA A 276 15.75 2.31 7.18
C ALA A 276 16.68 3.47 7.60
N LYS A 277 17.76 3.67 6.85
CA LYS A 277 18.76 4.73 7.06
C LYS A 277 18.57 5.93 6.12
N SER A 278 17.58 5.87 5.23
CA SER A 278 17.21 6.95 4.31
C SER A 278 15.74 6.87 3.93
N ALA A 279 15.15 7.99 3.51
CA ALA A 279 13.79 8.00 2.99
C ALA A 279 13.62 7.06 1.78
N GLN A 280 14.62 6.98 0.91
CA GLN A 280 14.59 6.06 -0.23
C GLN A 280 14.56 4.59 0.23
N GLU A 281 15.36 4.21 1.22
CA GLU A 281 15.37 2.85 1.78
C GLU A 281 14.05 2.55 2.51
N PHE A 282 13.48 3.52 3.24
CA PHE A 282 12.16 3.37 3.85
C PHE A 282 11.11 2.96 2.83
N TRP A 283 11.03 3.62 1.68
CA TRP A 283 10.09 3.32 0.62
C TRP A 283 10.38 2.02 -0.15
N GLN A 284 11.58 1.47 -0.03
CA GLN A 284 11.89 0.12 -0.52
C GLN A 284 11.45 -0.97 0.46
N ARG A 285 11.08 -0.59 1.70
CA ARG A 285 10.66 -1.46 2.79
C ARG A 285 9.19 -1.28 3.18
N TRP A 286 8.57 -0.17 2.78
CA TRP A 286 7.18 0.21 3.04
C TRP A 286 6.37 0.16 1.75
N HIS A 287 5.19 -0.50 1.79
CA HIS A 287 4.27 -0.62 0.65
C HIS A 287 4.99 -1.04 -0.65
N ILE A 288 5.79 -2.10 -0.55
CA ILE A 288 6.75 -2.54 -1.57
C ILE A 288 6.07 -2.77 -2.92
N SER A 289 4.90 -3.42 -2.92
CA SER A 289 4.19 -3.76 -4.15
C SER A 289 3.74 -2.52 -4.95
N LEU A 290 3.29 -1.45 -4.28
CA LEU A 290 3.00 -0.17 -4.93
C LEU A 290 4.28 0.48 -5.46
N GLY A 291 5.35 0.46 -4.67
CA GLY A 291 6.66 0.99 -5.08
C GLY A 291 7.19 0.29 -6.33
N VAL A 292 7.09 -1.04 -6.39
CA VAL A 292 7.47 -1.85 -7.58
C VAL A 292 6.58 -1.50 -8.77
N TRP A 293 5.27 -1.39 -8.57
CA TRP A 293 4.33 -1.02 -9.63
C TRP A 293 4.66 0.38 -10.22
N LEU A 294 4.82 1.38 -9.37
CA LEU A 294 5.18 2.74 -9.79
C LEU A 294 6.54 2.79 -10.50
N LYS A 295 7.51 2.00 -10.04
CA LYS A 295 8.82 1.89 -10.68
C LYS A 295 8.71 1.29 -12.08
N GLU A 296 7.97 0.19 -12.26
CA GLU A 296 7.88 -0.50 -13.56
C GLU A 296 7.02 0.25 -14.58
N TYR A 297 5.89 0.82 -14.16
CA TYR A 297 4.90 1.36 -15.08
C TYR A 297 4.94 2.90 -15.20
N VAL A 298 5.44 3.61 -14.19
CA VAL A 298 5.58 5.06 -14.25
C VAL A 298 7.05 5.46 -14.44
N PHE A 299 7.94 5.09 -13.51
CA PHE A 299 9.34 5.54 -13.56
C PHE A 299 10.03 5.16 -14.87
N TYR A 300 10.06 3.88 -15.23
CA TYR A 300 10.72 3.45 -16.46
C TYR A 300 10.03 3.95 -17.71
N THR A 301 8.72 4.15 -17.72
CA THR A 301 8.00 4.73 -18.86
C THR A 301 8.42 6.16 -19.12
N VAL A 302 8.65 6.95 -18.08
CA VAL A 302 9.15 8.33 -18.17
C VAL A 302 10.64 8.35 -18.46
N ALA A 303 11.46 7.63 -17.67
CA ALA A 303 12.92 7.65 -17.77
C ALA A 303 13.43 7.24 -19.16
N LEU A 304 12.79 6.23 -19.76
CA LEU A 304 13.16 5.68 -21.07
C LEU A 304 12.39 6.32 -22.23
N SER A 305 11.60 7.39 -21.97
CA SER A 305 10.89 8.06 -23.07
C SER A 305 11.86 8.72 -24.04
N PRO A 306 11.69 8.54 -25.37
CA PRO A 306 12.62 9.09 -26.35
C PRO A 306 12.77 10.62 -26.26
N ARG A 307 11.68 11.32 -25.87
CA ARG A 307 11.70 12.78 -25.70
C ARG A 307 12.61 13.21 -24.56
N LEU A 308 12.46 12.58 -23.37
CA LEU A 308 13.27 12.89 -22.20
C LEU A 308 14.74 12.52 -22.44
N MET A 309 14.99 11.32 -23.00
CA MET A 309 16.34 10.88 -23.32
C MET A 309 17.06 11.80 -24.30
N LYS A 310 16.37 12.27 -25.35
CA LYS A 310 16.92 13.24 -26.31
C LYS A 310 17.22 14.59 -25.65
N PHE A 311 16.30 15.09 -24.81
CA PHE A 311 16.48 16.33 -24.06
C PHE A 311 17.68 16.25 -23.11
N CYS A 312 17.69 15.24 -22.24
CA CYS A 312 18.77 15.04 -21.27
C CYS A 312 20.12 14.75 -21.95
N GLY A 313 20.11 14.03 -23.09
CA GLY A 313 21.31 13.78 -23.89
C GLY A 313 21.93 15.06 -24.45
N LYS A 314 21.09 16.00 -24.96
CA LYS A 314 21.56 17.33 -25.41
C LYS A 314 22.16 18.14 -24.25
N LEU A 315 21.46 18.14 -23.08
CA LEU A 315 21.90 18.86 -21.88
C LEU A 315 23.23 18.33 -21.35
N LYS A 316 23.38 16.99 -21.30
CA LYS A 316 24.62 16.34 -20.87
C LYS A 316 25.81 16.60 -21.80
N LYS A 317 25.58 16.79 -23.11
CA LYS A 317 26.64 17.21 -24.05
C LYS A 317 27.12 18.63 -23.76
N LYS A 318 26.19 19.56 -23.41
CA LYS A 318 26.49 20.95 -23.08
C LYS A 318 27.11 21.12 -21.67
N HIS A 319 26.59 20.36 -20.68
CA HIS A 319 26.99 20.49 -19.26
C HIS A 319 27.28 19.10 -18.68
N LYS A 320 28.56 18.73 -18.60
CA LYS A 320 29.02 17.43 -18.06
C LYS A 320 29.14 17.48 -16.53
N ASN A 321 28.02 17.65 -15.82
CA ASN A 321 28.01 17.72 -14.36
C ASN A 321 27.13 16.62 -13.73
N HIS A 322 27.17 16.50 -12.39
CA HIS A 322 26.38 15.54 -11.63
C HIS A 322 24.87 15.70 -11.89
N PHE A 323 24.36 16.92 -11.89
CA PHE A 323 22.95 17.22 -12.06
C PHE A 323 22.41 16.69 -13.40
N THR A 324 23.13 16.92 -14.51
CA THR A 324 22.69 16.43 -15.84
C THR A 324 22.69 14.90 -15.95
N LYS A 325 23.51 14.22 -15.14
CA LYS A 325 23.50 12.74 -15.08
C LYS A 325 22.25 12.20 -14.41
N ILE A 326 21.79 12.85 -13.33
CA ILE A 326 20.65 12.39 -12.52
C ILE A 326 19.31 12.96 -13.01
N LEU A 327 19.31 13.94 -13.89
CA LEU A 327 18.10 14.62 -14.36
C LEU A 327 16.98 13.68 -14.88
N PRO A 328 17.26 12.63 -15.68
CA PRO A 328 16.21 11.70 -16.09
C PRO A 328 15.55 11.00 -14.88
N THR A 329 16.34 10.69 -13.88
CA THR A 329 15.85 10.08 -12.63
C THR A 329 14.98 11.07 -11.84
N LEU A 330 15.40 12.33 -11.70
CA LEU A 330 14.65 13.37 -10.98
C LEU A 330 13.29 13.61 -11.63
N VAL A 331 13.25 13.75 -12.98
CA VAL A 331 11.98 13.92 -13.72
C VAL A 331 11.07 12.70 -13.51
N SER A 332 11.63 11.50 -13.55
CA SER A 332 10.83 10.29 -13.37
C SER A 332 10.31 10.15 -11.94
N LEU A 333 11.12 10.51 -10.93
CA LEU A 333 10.70 10.53 -9.53
C LEU A 333 9.59 11.55 -9.26
N PHE A 334 9.63 12.72 -9.92
CA PHE A 334 8.55 13.69 -9.83
C PHE A 334 7.20 13.05 -10.21
N PHE A 335 7.13 12.37 -11.36
CA PHE A 335 5.89 11.70 -11.78
C PHE A 335 5.51 10.54 -10.87
N VAL A 336 6.47 9.78 -10.37
CA VAL A 336 6.19 8.70 -9.40
C VAL A 336 5.53 9.24 -8.14
N TRP A 337 6.08 10.29 -7.56
CA TRP A 337 5.57 10.86 -6.30
C TRP A 337 4.27 11.64 -6.50
N LEU A 338 4.10 12.28 -7.63
CA LEU A 338 2.82 12.90 -8.01
C LEU A 338 1.72 11.85 -8.17
N CYS A 339 2.01 10.76 -8.90
CA CYS A 339 1.07 9.64 -9.04
C CYS A 339 0.76 8.98 -7.69
N ASN A 340 1.76 8.82 -6.80
CA ASN A 340 1.56 8.30 -5.46
C ASN A 340 0.58 9.17 -4.66
N GLY A 341 0.79 10.49 -4.63
CA GLY A 341 -0.10 11.43 -3.93
C GLY A 341 -1.52 11.40 -4.50
N LEU A 342 -1.69 11.46 -5.81
CA LEU A 342 -3.01 11.41 -6.48
C LEU A 342 -3.72 10.07 -6.26
N TRP A 343 -2.99 8.96 -6.19
CA TRP A 343 -3.56 7.64 -5.93
C TRP A 343 -4.24 7.57 -4.55
N HIS A 344 -3.67 8.22 -3.54
CA HIS A 344 -4.26 8.28 -2.20
C HIS A 344 -5.55 9.09 -2.15
N GLY A 345 -5.75 10.10 -2.99
CA GLY A 345 -7.02 10.84 -3.05
C GLY A 345 -6.90 12.29 -3.50
N ALA A 346 -8.03 13.00 -3.42
CA ALA A 346 -8.19 14.36 -3.94
C ALA A 346 -7.76 15.48 -2.97
N LYS A 347 -7.42 15.15 -1.72
CA LYS A 347 -7.05 16.16 -0.73
C LYS A 347 -5.62 16.67 -0.96
N TRP A 348 -5.40 17.95 -0.75
CA TRP A 348 -4.10 18.60 -0.91
C TRP A 348 -2.99 18.00 -0.06
N ASN A 349 -3.30 17.48 1.14
CA ASN A 349 -2.32 16.83 2.00
C ASN A 349 -1.67 15.60 1.33
N TYR A 350 -2.38 14.85 0.49
CA TYR A 350 -1.80 13.72 -0.24
C TYR A 350 -0.84 14.16 -1.35
N ILE A 351 -1.18 15.25 -2.06
CA ILE A 351 -0.29 15.81 -3.09
C ILE A 351 0.98 16.37 -2.43
N VAL A 352 0.82 17.13 -1.34
CA VAL A 352 1.97 17.67 -0.58
C VAL A 352 2.82 16.55 0.03
N TYR A 353 2.20 15.49 0.54
CA TYR A 353 2.89 14.28 0.99
C TYR A 353 3.77 13.65 -0.11
N GLY A 354 3.23 13.45 -1.30
CA GLY A 354 4.02 12.97 -2.44
C GLY A 354 5.16 13.92 -2.79
N MET A 355 4.89 15.23 -2.87
CA MET A 355 5.92 16.22 -3.17
C MET A 355 6.97 16.36 -2.05
N TYR A 356 6.59 16.19 -0.80
CA TYR A 356 7.51 16.14 0.33
C TYR A 356 8.58 15.04 0.13
N TYR A 357 8.16 13.80 -0.15
CA TYR A 357 9.13 12.72 -0.39
C TYR A 357 9.90 12.90 -1.70
N PHE A 358 9.29 13.45 -2.73
CA PHE A 358 10.02 13.83 -3.94
C PHE A 358 11.16 14.81 -3.62
N VAL A 359 10.89 15.87 -2.86
CA VAL A 359 11.90 16.88 -2.48
C VAL A 359 12.99 16.26 -1.62
N ILE A 360 12.62 15.48 -0.59
CA ILE A 360 13.60 14.85 0.32
C ILE A 360 14.53 13.88 -0.43
N ILE A 361 13.99 13.01 -1.28
CA ILE A 361 14.79 12.02 -2.02
C ILE A 361 15.64 12.71 -3.07
N SER A 362 15.07 13.65 -3.81
CA SER A 362 15.78 14.39 -4.87
C SER A 362 16.89 15.27 -4.31
N SER A 363 16.67 15.98 -3.18
CA SER A 363 17.70 16.78 -2.53
C SER A 363 18.89 15.92 -2.06
N GLY A 364 18.60 14.72 -1.51
CA GLY A 364 19.63 13.76 -1.15
C GLY A 364 20.50 13.34 -2.34
N MET A 365 19.88 13.09 -3.50
CA MET A 365 20.59 12.75 -4.74
C MET A 365 21.41 13.94 -5.30
N ILE A 366 20.83 15.14 -5.29
CA ILE A 366 21.51 16.36 -5.81
C ILE A 366 22.72 16.70 -4.91
N CYS A 367 22.55 16.62 -3.60
CA CYS A 367 23.58 16.98 -2.62
C CYS A 367 24.58 15.84 -2.34
N GLU A 368 24.46 14.68 -2.92
CA GLU A 368 25.36 13.54 -2.70
C GLU A 368 26.84 13.90 -2.88
N PRO A 369 27.29 14.63 -3.95
CA PRO A 369 28.68 15.00 -4.09
C PRO A 369 29.17 15.97 -2.99
N LEU A 370 28.28 16.85 -2.50
CA LEU A 370 28.57 17.76 -1.40
C LEU A 370 28.79 17.00 -0.10
N PHE A 371 27.89 16.06 0.22
CA PHE A 371 28.02 15.21 1.42
C PHE A 371 29.31 14.38 1.38
N LYS A 372 29.68 13.81 0.22
CA LYS A 372 30.95 13.07 0.07
C LYS A 372 32.16 13.97 0.36
N LYS A 373 32.18 15.21 -0.17
CA LYS A 373 33.24 16.17 0.12
C LYS A 373 33.30 16.56 1.60
N LEU A 374 32.14 16.79 2.22
CA LEU A 374 32.03 17.16 3.63
C LEU A 374 32.57 16.03 4.53
N TYR A 375 32.16 14.78 4.31
CA TYR A 375 32.67 13.64 5.06
C TYR A 375 34.18 13.47 4.91
N ALA A 376 34.73 13.67 3.71
CA ALA A 376 36.15 13.60 3.46
C ALA A 376 36.89 14.74 4.19
N ALA A 377 36.40 15.99 4.13
CA ALA A 377 36.99 17.15 4.79
C ALA A 377 36.99 17.02 6.33
N MET A 378 35.91 16.47 6.89
CA MET A 378 35.75 16.24 8.33
C MET A 378 36.38 14.94 8.80
N LYS A 379 37.00 14.14 7.93
CA LYS A 379 37.55 12.81 8.20
C LYS A 379 36.53 11.86 8.86
N ILE A 380 35.23 12.01 8.51
CA ILE A 380 34.16 11.20 9.05
C ILE A 380 34.05 9.92 8.22
N ASN A 381 34.06 8.77 8.89
CA ASN A 381 33.71 7.50 8.24
C ASN A 381 32.20 7.43 7.96
N PRO A 382 31.75 7.45 6.67
CA PRO A 382 30.35 7.41 6.34
C PRO A 382 29.63 6.12 6.74
N ASP A 383 30.37 5.03 6.99
CA ASP A 383 29.86 3.73 7.42
C ASP A 383 30.01 3.49 8.93
N GLY A 384 30.51 4.50 9.66
CA GLY A 384 30.68 4.44 11.10
C GLY A 384 29.36 4.33 11.87
N LYS A 385 29.40 3.70 13.06
CA LYS A 385 28.21 3.50 13.91
C LYS A 385 27.48 4.80 14.23
N ALA A 386 28.21 5.88 14.57
CA ALA A 386 27.60 7.18 14.88
C ALA A 386 26.81 7.76 13.70
N ILE A 387 27.37 7.70 12.48
CA ILE A 387 26.69 8.15 11.27
C ILE A 387 25.48 7.24 10.94
N SER A 388 25.60 5.95 11.17
CA SER A 388 24.47 5.02 11.01
C SER A 388 23.31 5.37 11.96
N ILE A 389 23.59 5.64 13.23
CA ILE A 389 22.58 6.05 14.23
C ILE A 389 21.96 7.40 13.82
N PHE A 390 22.77 8.38 13.47
CA PHE A 390 22.28 9.68 12.98
C PHE A 390 21.35 9.53 11.78
N ARG A 391 21.72 8.70 10.79
CA ARG A 391 20.88 8.43 9.61
C ARG A 391 19.56 7.79 10.00
N HIS A 392 19.53 6.86 10.96
CA HIS A 392 18.29 6.29 11.46
C HIS A 392 17.39 7.35 12.10
N ILE A 393 17.91 8.10 13.06
CA ILE A 393 17.15 9.13 13.78
C ILE A 393 16.60 10.17 12.79
N ARG A 394 17.46 10.71 11.92
CA ARG A 394 17.03 11.64 10.86
C ARG A 394 15.92 11.06 9.98
N THR A 395 16.04 9.78 9.60
CA THR A 395 15.05 9.13 8.74
C THR A 395 13.72 8.97 9.46
N LEU A 396 13.71 8.61 10.75
CA LEU A 396 12.50 8.56 11.56
C LEU A 396 11.81 9.92 11.63
N PHE A 397 12.55 11.02 11.84
CA PHE A 397 11.99 12.39 11.80
C PHE A 397 11.34 12.70 10.45
N ILE A 398 12.01 12.37 9.35
CA ILE A 398 11.45 12.55 8.00
C ILE A 398 10.14 11.77 7.84
N ILE A 399 10.09 10.52 8.33
CA ILE A 399 8.90 9.69 8.25
C ILE A 399 7.77 10.27 9.09
N PHE A 400 8.03 10.63 10.35
CA PHE A 400 7.00 11.17 11.25
C PHE A 400 6.36 12.46 10.71
N ILE A 401 7.16 13.34 10.10
CA ILE A 401 6.64 14.55 9.44
C ILE A 401 5.78 14.15 8.21
N GLY A 402 6.28 13.26 7.37
CA GLY A 402 5.55 12.80 6.19
C GLY A 402 4.22 12.15 6.55
N GLU A 403 4.21 11.20 7.49
CA GLU A 403 2.99 10.51 7.91
C GLU A 403 2.01 11.46 8.62
N THR A 404 2.51 12.49 9.34
CA THR A 404 1.65 13.55 9.90
C THR A 404 0.94 14.35 8.79
N ILE A 405 1.66 14.72 7.71
CA ILE A 405 1.06 15.40 6.56
C ILE A 405 -0.02 14.49 5.94
N PHE A 406 0.25 13.20 5.82
CA PHE A 406 -0.68 12.23 5.27
C PHE A 406 -1.96 12.10 6.11
N GLY A 407 -1.83 11.93 7.43
CA GLY A 407 -2.93 11.58 8.35
C GLY A 407 -3.77 12.75 8.84
N ALA A 408 -3.25 13.99 8.77
CA ALA A 408 -3.91 15.16 9.40
C ALA A 408 -5.22 15.62 8.73
N GLY A 409 -5.64 15.00 7.62
CA GLY A 409 -6.86 15.34 6.88
C GLY A 409 -6.82 16.70 6.17
N SER A 410 -5.98 17.65 6.60
CA SER A 410 -5.72 18.93 5.95
C SER A 410 -4.31 19.45 6.24
N LEU A 411 -3.78 20.31 5.37
CA LEU A 411 -2.48 20.95 5.58
C LEU A 411 -2.46 21.86 6.81
N LYS A 412 -3.59 22.52 7.10
CA LYS A 412 -3.75 23.36 8.30
C LYS A 412 -3.59 22.52 9.57
N ASN A 413 -4.27 21.38 9.64
CA ASN A 413 -4.17 20.46 10.80
C ASN A 413 -2.77 19.87 10.93
N ALA A 414 -2.11 19.49 9.81
CA ALA A 414 -0.74 19.03 9.83
C ALA A 414 0.21 20.09 10.43
N TRP A 415 0.06 21.35 10.01
CA TRP A 415 0.86 22.44 10.55
C TRP A 415 0.58 22.69 12.03
N ILE A 416 -0.70 22.70 12.45
CA ILE A 416 -1.09 22.85 13.85
C ILE A 416 -0.44 21.73 14.69
N THR A 417 -0.58 20.48 14.27
CA THR A 417 -0.02 19.32 15.00
C THR A 417 1.49 19.45 15.15
N LEU A 418 2.22 19.72 14.06
CA LEU A 418 3.69 19.80 14.07
C LEU A 418 4.20 20.99 14.91
N SER A 419 3.55 22.16 14.80
CA SER A 419 3.96 23.36 15.55
C SER A 419 3.58 23.30 17.03
N SER A 420 2.52 22.56 17.36
CA SER A 420 2.04 22.44 18.75
C SER A 420 2.88 21.53 19.63
N VAL A 421 3.78 20.71 19.05
CA VAL A 421 4.72 19.88 19.83
C VAL A 421 5.57 20.70 20.79
N PHE A 422 5.92 21.93 20.43
CA PHE A 422 6.77 22.83 21.24
C PHE A 422 5.99 23.73 22.18
N LYS A 423 4.66 23.62 22.23
CA LYS A 423 3.82 24.42 23.13
C LYS A 423 3.56 23.67 24.44
N PRO A 424 3.40 24.36 25.56
CA PRO A 424 3.05 23.72 26.82
C PRO A 424 1.65 23.12 26.77
N TRP A 425 1.46 21.98 27.42
CA TRP A 425 0.15 21.32 27.60
C TRP A 425 0.07 20.73 29.02
N LYS A 426 -1.04 20.99 29.71
CA LYS A 426 -1.23 20.60 31.12
C LYS A 426 -2.13 19.39 31.32
N GLY A 427 -2.60 18.75 30.23
CA GLY A 427 -3.46 17.58 30.30
C GLY A 427 -2.70 16.29 30.66
N SER A 428 -3.45 15.24 30.97
CA SER A 428 -2.89 13.90 31.22
C SER A 428 -2.82 13.09 29.91
N MET A 429 -1.71 12.36 29.67
CA MET A 429 -1.61 11.44 28.54
C MET A 429 -2.65 10.31 28.60
N PHE A 430 -3.17 9.97 29.77
CA PHE A 430 -4.21 8.96 29.98
C PHE A 430 -5.63 9.47 29.78
N SER A 431 -5.81 10.75 29.43
CA SER A 431 -7.11 11.33 29.03
C SER A 431 -7.26 11.47 27.51
N LEU A 432 -6.30 10.98 26.74
CA LEU A 432 -6.27 11.06 25.28
C LEU A 432 -7.00 9.91 24.59
N GLY A 433 -8.02 9.33 25.22
CA GLY A 433 -8.81 8.22 24.65
C GLY A 433 -8.29 6.83 25.01
N LEU A 434 -7.17 6.73 25.72
CA LEU A 434 -6.63 5.50 26.31
C LEU A 434 -6.43 5.72 27.81
N ASP A 435 -6.99 4.84 28.63
CA ASP A 435 -6.63 4.77 30.06
C ASP A 435 -5.22 4.17 30.23
N TYR A 436 -4.74 4.15 31.50
CA TYR A 436 -3.39 3.65 31.76
C TYR A 436 -3.22 2.16 31.43
N LYS A 437 -4.26 1.32 31.58
CA LYS A 437 -4.21 -0.12 31.26
C LYS A 437 -4.14 -0.34 29.76
N GLU A 438 -4.99 0.34 29.01
CA GLU A 438 -5.00 0.34 27.55
C GLU A 438 -3.67 0.83 26.97
N PHE A 439 -3.09 1.87 27.59
CA PHE A 439 -1.80 2.41 27.20
C PHE A 439 -0.66 1.38 27.41
N ILE A 440 -0.64 0.68 28.56
CA ILE A 440 0.35 -0.38 28.84
C ILE A 440 0.22 -1.52 27.82
N VAL A 441 -0.99 -1.98 27.51
CA VAL A 441 -1.21 -3.04 26.51
C VAL A 441 -0.71 -2.59 25.13
N ALA A 442 -0.99 -1.34 24.73
CA ALA A 442 -0.49 -0.78 23.47
C ALA A 442 1.05 -0.78 23.41
N ILE A 443 1.71 -0.33 24.49
CA ILE A 443 3.18 -0.29 24.56
C ILE A 443 3.79 -1.70 24.49
N ILE A 444 3.24 -2.66 25.24
CA ILE A 444 3.69 -4.06 25.18
C ILE A 444 3.52 -4.62 23.76
N GLY A 445 2.39 -4.35 23.12
CA GLY A 445 2.13 -4.74 21.73
C GLY A 445 3.15 -4.15 20.76
N ILE A 446 3.44 -2.85 20.86
CA ILE A 446 4.45 -2.14 20.06
C ILE A 446 5.83 -2.78 20.28
N ILE A 447 6.26 -2.99 21.53
CA ILE A 447 7.55 -3.62 21.85
C ILE A 447 7.62 -5.02 21.21
N THR A 448 6.53 -5.79 21.27
CA THR A 448 6.46 -7.13 20.67
C THR A 448 6.65 -7.06 19.14
N ILE A 449 5.99 -6.12 18.44
CA ILE A 449 6.16 -5.91 16.99
C ILE A 449 7.62 -5.54 16.67
N PHE A 450 8.19 -4.57 17.38
CA PHE A 450 9.56 -4.13 17.13
C PHE A 450 10.60 -5.20 17.46
N THR A 451 10.37 -6.03 18.48
CA THR A 451 11.21 -7.18 18.80
C THR A 451 11.19 -8.21 17.66
N ALA A 452 10.01 -8.53 17.13
CA ALA A 452 9.89 -9.42 15.98
C ALA A 452 10.56 -8.84 14.73
N ASP A 453 10.40 -7.54 14.48
CA ASP A 453 11.04 -6.86 13.36
C ASP A 453 12.57 -6.80 13.51
N PHE A 454 13.08 -6.58 14.71
CA PHE A 454 14.52 -6.63 14.98
C PHE A 454 15.11 -8.03 14.75
N ILE A 455 14.41 -9.09 15.16
CA ILE A 455 14.83 -10.47 14.92
C ILE A 455 14.85 -10.75 13.41
N LYS A 456 13.83 -10.31 12.67
CA LYS A 456 13.78 -10.45 11.20
C LYS A 456 14.85 -9.62 10.49
N GLU A 457 15.18 -8.41 10.98
CA GLU A 457 16.24 -7.57 10.41
C GLU A 457 17.63 -8.24 10.54
N LYS A 458 17.82 -9.10 11.55
CA LYS A 458 19.01 -9.97 11.68
C LYS A 458 18.98 -11.19 10.75
N GLY A 459 18.00 -11.32 9.86
CA GLY A 459 17.89 -12.42 8.91
C GLY A 459 17.24 -13.70 9.46
N VAL A 460 16.66 -13.67 10.67
CA VAL A 460 16.02 -14.85 11.28
C VAL A 460 14.59 -15.02 10.76
N ASN A 461 14.27 -16.18 10.20
CA ASN A 461 12.90 -16.56 9.89
C ASN A 461 12.22 -17.11 11.15
N ILE A 462 11.39 -16.28 11.79
CA ILE A 462 10.74 -16.61 13.07
C ILE A 462 9.86 -17.86 12.96
N ARG A 463 9.05 -17.98 11.89
CA ARG A 463 8.13 -19.14 11.71
C ARG A 463 8.90 -20.45 11.57
N GLU A 464 9.97 -20.45 10.76
CA GLU A 464 10.85 -21.62 10.63
C GLU A 464 11.57 -21.93 11.95
N SER A 465 12.07 -20.92 12.65
CA SER A 465 12.73 -21.08 13.94
C SER A 465 11.81 -21.68 14.99
N ILE A 466 10.52 -21.29 15.04
CA ILE A 466 9.51 -21.86 15.91
C ILE A 466 9.22 -23.31 15.47
N ALA A 467 9.07 -23.57 14.17
CA ALA A 467 8.76 -24.90 13.64
C ALA A 467 9.84 -25.95 13.99
N MET A 468 11.10 -25.53 14.16
CA MET A 468 12.20 -26.40 14.57
C MET A 468 12.25 -26.66 16.10
N LYS A 469 11.44 -25.99 16.90
CA LYS A 469 11.40 -26.23 18.36
C LYS A 469 10.61 -27.48 18.70
N LYS A 470 10.85 -28.01 19.92
CA LYS A 470 10.06 -29.12 20.50
C LYS A 470 8.57 -28.74 20.58
N LEU A 471 7.70 -29.73 20.47
CA LEU A 471 6.25 -29.55 20.40
C LEU A 471 5.66 -28.65 21.54
N PRO A 472 6.03 -28.82 22.83
CA PRO A 472 5.51 -27.93 23.88
C PRO A 472 5.88 -26.44 23.67
N ALA A 473 7.10 -26.16 23.26
CA ALA A 473 7.54 -24.79 23.02
C ALA A 473 6.82 -24.14 21.81
N ARG A 474 6.55 -24.93 20.77
CA ARG A 474 5.74 -24.48 19.62
C ARG A 474 4.32 -24.12 20.05
N TRP A 475 3.67 -25.01 20.75
CA TRP A 475 2.31 -24.79 21.25
C TRP A 475 2.24 -23.61 22.22
N LEU A 476 3.23 -23.46 23.09
CA LEU A 476 3.30 -22.29 23.97
C LEU A 476 3.29 -20.99 23.16
N CYS A 477 4.09 -20.87 22.10
CA CYS A 477 4.10 -19.69 21.24
C CYS A 477 2.73 -19.44 20.58
N TYR A 478 2.10 -20.47 20.03
CA TYR A 478 0.82 -20.33 19.32
C TYR A 478 -0.32 -19.98 20.28
N ILE A 479 -0.41 -20.69 21.41
CA ILE A 479 -1.43 -20.43 22.44
C ILE A 479 -1.23 -19.03 23.03
N SER A 480 0.01 -18.62 23.30
CA SER A 480 0.27 -17.27 23.83
C SER A 480 -0.24 -16.15 22.92
N ILE A 481 -0.05 -16.27 21.60
CA ILE A 481 -0.59 -15.27 20.66
C ILE A 481 -2.11 -15.31 20.63
N ILE A 482 -2.73 -16.49 20.59
CA ILE A 482 -4.19 -16.65 20.60
C ILE A 482 -4.78 -16.05 21.88
N VAL A 483 -4.22 -16.43 23.04
CA VAL A 483 -4.66 -15.91 24.35
C VAL A 483 -4.48 -14.40 24.43
N ALA A 484 -3.35 -13.87 23.93
CA ALA A 484 -3.12 -12.43 23.88
C ALA A 484 -4.18 -11.71 23.04
N ILE A 485 -4.54 -12.26 21.86
CA ILE A 485 -5.60 -11.68 21.02
C ILE A 485 -6.96 -11.76 21.73
N VAL A 486 -7.30 -12.90 22.32
CA VAL A 486 -8.60 -13.12 22.99
C VAL A 486 -8.76 -12.23 24.23
N LEU A 487 -7.71 -12.09 25.06
CA LEU A 487 -7.78 -11.32 26.30
C LEU A 487 -7.56 -9.82 26.11
N PHE A 488 -6.66 -9.46 25.19
CA PHE A 488 -6.20 -8.06 25.01
C PHE A 488 -6.57 -7.49 23.65
N GLY A 489 -7.33 -8.18 22.81
CA GLY A 489 -7.85 -7.60 21.57
C GLY A 489 -8.83 -6.46 21.88
N ALA A 490 -8.91 -5.50 20.98
CA ALA A 490 -9.87 -4.42 21.04
C ALA A 490 -11.24 -4.93 20.56
N TYR A 491 -12.16 -5.19 21.48
CA TYR A 491 -13.50 -5.69 21.22
C TYR A 491 -14.57 -4.68 21.71
N GLY A 492 -15.79 -4.81 21.19
CA GLY A 492 -16.95 -4.03 21.64
C GLY A 492 -17.35 -2.89 20.71
N GLY A 493 -18.42 -2.17 21.07
CA GLY A 493 -19.08 -1.19 20.20
C GLY A 493 -18.20 -0.03 19.73
N MET A 494 -17.22 0.41 20.53
CA MET A 494 -16.27 1.44 20.14
C MET A 494 -15.28 0.99 19.05
N TYR A 495 -15.01 -0.31 18.95
CA TYR A 495 -14.04 -0.89 18.01
C TYR A 495 -14.70 -1.62 16.83
N SER A 496 -15.99 -1.99 16.95
CA SER A 496 -16.69 -2.82 15.95
C SER A 496 -16.88 -2.15 14.59
N LEU A 497 -16.75 -0.83 14.53
CA LEU A 497 -16.93 -0.01 13.32
C LEU A 497 -15.62 0.54 12.76
N LEU A 498 -14.45 0.07 13.26
CA LEU A 498 -13.17 0.57 12.76
C LEU A 498 -12.83 -0.08 11.43
N PRO A 499 -12.99 0.63 10.29
CA PRO A 499 -12.51 0.13 9.02
C PRO A 499 -10.96 0.09 9.04
N PHE A 500 -10.38 -0.70 8.17
CA PHE A 500 -8.96 -0.56 7.88
C PHE A 500 -8.68 0.83 7.30
N ILE A 501 -7.52 1.40 7.62
CA ILE A 501 -7.18 2.79 7.24
C ILE A 501 -7.33 3.01 5.72
N TYR A 502 -6.90 2.05 4.91
CA TYR A 502 -7.02 2.13 3.44
C TYR A 502 -8.39 1.71 2.89
N GLY A 503 -9.29 1.17 3.69
CA GLY A 503 -10.67 0.83 3.26
C GLY A 503 -11.54 2.04 2.97
N ASN A 504 -11.09 3.24 3.36
CA ASN A 504 -11.78 4.52 3.17
C ASN A 504 -11.14 5.41 2.08
N PHE A 505 -10.12 4.93 1.35
CA PHE A 505 -9.40 5.68 0.30
C PHE A 505 -9.83 5.32 -1.11
#